data_2ec65c1330a4b0bee042c8839db58f1f
#
_entry.id   2ec65c1330a4b0bee042c8839db58f1f
#
_cell.length_a   1.000
_cell.length_b   1.000
_cell.length_c   1.000
_cell.angle_alpha   90.00
_cell.angle_beta   90.00
_cell.angle_gamma   90.00
#
_symmetry.space_group_name_H-M   'P 1'
#
loop_
_entity.id
_entity.type
_entity.pdbx_description
1 polymer ?
#
loop_
_entity_poly.entity_id
_entity_poly.type
_entity_poly.pdbx_seq_one_letter_code
_entity_poly.pdbx_strand_id
1 'polypeptide(L)'
;IGTSLSGVTFVSVPGGVRHVAKAGALPNALGYFQVVIGYFLGYLVVAYVLLPLYYRLNLTSIYHYLQQRFGNWAYKTGASFFILSRSVGATARLYLVINILHIFILERMHIPFWVSVAVVLLMILLYTFEGGVRTIVYTDTLQTTLMVLGLIICVAYMLHEMNISVGEAVNQMQSAQLTRIFNTDPNSGGFFLKQIIGGMFITIAMTGLDQEMMQKNISVKNLADSQKNMLSFSVILVFVNLLFLLLGGLLYLYAMHEGAAFAVVNGEWGFYQNGLPVTGDNLFPSVALGLMHTVPPVISVVFIIALISALFPSADGALTALTSSFCIDILGLKNRIEWDEQKKRRVRLTVHLSMTLLF
;
A
#
# COMPACT_ATOMS: atom_id res chain seq x y z
N ILE A 1 3.45 -9.47 -2.35
CA ILE A 1 2.27 -8.76 -2.88
C ILE A 1 1.65 -7.91 -1.77
N GLY A 2 1.25 -8.48 -0.64
CA GLY A 2 0.58 -7.76 0.45
C GLY A 2 1.34 -6.57 1.02
N THR A 3 2.65 -6.67 1.13
CA THR A 3 3.51 -5.58 1.64
C THR A 3 3.56 -4.36 0.68
N SER A 4 3.39 -4.58 -0.62
CA SER A 4 3.39 -3.51 -1.64
C SER A 4 1.99 -2.96 -1.91
N LEU A 5 0.95 -3.81 -1.78
CA LEU A 5 -0.46 -3.42 -1.87
C LEU A 5 -0.97 -3.21 -0.43
N SER A 6 -0.92 -1.99 0.04
CA SER A 6 -1.34 -1.62 1.41
C SER A 6 -2.80 -1.16 1.46
N GLY A 7 -3.33 -0.97 2.66
CA GLY A 7 -4.65 -0.34 2.85
C GLY A 7 -4.77 1.04 2.22
N VAL A 8 -3.65 1.79 2.13
CA VAL A 8 -3.60 3.04 1.36
C VAL A 8 -3.90 2.77 -0.12
N THR A 9 -3.26 1.76 -0.74
CA THR A 9 -3.53 1.40 -2.13
C THR A 9 -5.00 1.02 -2.33
N PHE A 10 -5.58 0.27 -1.38
CA PHE A 10 -6.97 -0.19 -1.42
C PHE A 10 -7.99 0.97 -1.50
N VAL A 11 -7.68 2.09 -0.86
CA VAL A 11 -8.58 3.24 -0.78
C VAL A 11 -8.17 4.38 -1.70
N SER A 12 -6.87 4.75 -1.68
CA SER A 12 -6.39 5.93 -2.38
C SER A 12 -6.26 5.75 -3.89
N VAL A 13 -6.01 4.53 -4.39
CA VAL A 13 -5.94 4.30 -5.84
C VAL A 13 -7.31 4.46 -6.49
N PRO A 14 -8.40 3.84 -5.99
CA PRO A 14 -9.74 4.12 -6.49
C PRO A 14 -10.16 5.58 -6.27
N GLY A 15 -9.89 6.14 -5.08
CA GLY A 15 -10.19 7.53 -4.76
C GLY A 15 -9.41 8.55 -5.60
N GLY A 16 -8.27 8.14 -6.16
CA GLY A 16 -7.44 8.96 -7.05
C GLY A 16 -7.93 9.04 -8.48
N VAL A 17 -8.93 8.29 -8.89
CA VAL A 17 -9.59 8.40 -10.19
C VAL A 17 -10.41 9.68 -10.18
N ARG A 18 -9.88 10.74 -10.78
CA ARG A 18 -10.43 12.11 -10.71
C ARG A 18 -10.76 12.64 -12.06
N HIS A 19 -11.89 13.33 -12.12
CA HIS A 19 -12.19 14.28 -13.17
C HIS A 19 -11.78 15.69 -12.68
N VAL A 20 -10.54 16.09 -12.90
CA VAL A 20 -10.10 17.44 -12.53
C VAL A 20 -10.45 18.40 -13.66
N ALA A 21 -11.51 19.13 -13.49
CA ALA A 21 -11.81 20.30 -14.31
C ALA A 21 -11.13 21.54 -13.71
N LYS A 22 -9.81 21.66 -13.81
CA LYS A 22 -9.22 23.00 -13.82
C LYS A 22 -9.56 23.62 -15.18
N ALA A 23 -10.07 24.84 -15.20
CA ALA A 23 -10.37 25.55 -16.44
C ALA A 23 -9.16 25.48 -17.38
N GLY A 24 -9.34 24.81 -18.54
CA GLY A 24 -8.29 24.62 -19.55
C GLY A 24 -7.40 23.39 -19.40
N ALA A 25 -7.51 22.58 -18.35
CA ALA A 25 -6.76 21.34 -18.22
C ALA A 25 -7.62 20.13 -18.62
N LEU A 26 -7.04 19.25 -19.44
CA LEU A 26 -7.70 17.99 -19.80
C LEU A 26 -7.67 17.03 -18.58
N PRO A 27 -8.79 16.40 -18.22
CA PRO A 27 -8.83 15.46 -17.11
C PRO A 27 -7.91 14.28 -17.34
N ASN A 28 -7.22 13.82 -16.29
CA ASN A 28 -6.32 12.68 -16.31
C ASN A 28 -6.77 11.66 -15.25
N ALA A 29 -7.97 11.14 -15.41
CA ALA A 29 -8.64 10.33 -14.41
C ALA A 29 -7.86 9.06 -14.06
N LEU A 30 -7.32 8.34 -15.04
CA LEU A 30 -6.50 7.15 -14.82
C LEU A 30 -4.99 7.45 -14.78
N GLY A 31 -4.61 8.68 -14.44
CA GLY A 31 -3.22 9.14 -14.45
C GLY A 31 -2.27 8.34 -13.56
N TYR A 32 -2.78 7.73 -12.49
CA TYR A 32 -1.98 6.85 -11.64
C TYR A 32 -1.40 5.65 -12.41
N PHE A 33 -2.04 5.22 -13.50
CA PHE A 33 -1.51 4.12 -14.33
C PHE A 33 -0.15 4.45 -14.94
N GLN A 34 0.16 5.72 -15.22
CA GLN A 34 1.49 6.15 -15.64
C GLN A 34 2.57 5.81 -14.59
N VAL A 35 2.24 6.00 -13.30
CA VAL A 35 3.12 5.65 -12.18
C VAL A 35 3.28 4.12 -12.09
N VAL A 36 2.21 3.36 -12.34
CA VAL A 36 2.24 1.89 -12.35
C VAL A 36 3.15 1.35 -13.46
N ILE A 37 3.14 1.97 -14.64
CA ILE A 37 4.12 1.66 -15.72
C ILE A 37 5.55 1.91 -15.21
N GLY A 38 5.76 3.02 -14.51
CA GLY A 38 7.02 3.32 -13.85
C GLY A 38 7.42 2.26 -12.84
N TYR A 39 6.47 1.77 -12.02
CA TYR A 39 6.74 0.67 -11.06
C TYR A 39 7.24 -0.57 -11.78
N PHE A 40 6.59 -0.97 -12.87
CA PHE A 40 7.03 -2.13 -13.65
C PHE A 40 8.48 -1.97 -14.14
N LEU A 41 8.83 -0.81 -14.71
CA LEU A 41 10.21 -0.51 -15.13
C LEU A 41 11.19 -0.52 -13.94
N GLY A 42 10.78 0.02 -12.80
CA GLY A 42 11.59 -0.02 -11.57
C GLY A 42 11.85 -1.45 -11.09
N TYR A 43 10.84 -2.33 -11.14
CA TYR A 43 11.03 -3.76 -10.82
C TYR A 43 12.01 -4.46 -11.77
N LEU A 44 12.04 -4.10 -13.05
CA LEU A 44 13.08 -4.61 -13.98
C LEU A 44 14.48 -4.18 -13.53
N VAL A 45 14.66 -2.92 -13.16
CA VAL A 45 15.95 -2.43 -12.64
C VAL A 45 16.33 -3.18 -11.36
N VAL A 46 15.42 -3.34 -10.41
CA VAL A 46 15.68 -4.07 -9.16
C VAL A 46 16.05 -5.52 -9.45
N ALA A 47 15.31 -6.21 -10.34
CA ALA A 47 15.52 -7.60 -10.65
C ALA A 47 16.86 -7.87 -11.36
N TYR A 48 17.26 -6.99 -12.27
CA TYR A 48 18.44 -7.25 -13.12
C TYR A 48 19.70 -6.50 -12.69
N VAL A 49 19.59 -5.47 -11.84
CA VAL A 49 20.74 -4.68 -11.36
C VAL A 49 20.97 -4.90 -9.87
N LEU A 50 19.96 -4.69 -9.02
CA LEU A 50 20.16 -4.71 -7.57
C LEU A 50 20.19 -6.13 -7.00
N LEU A 51 19.30 -7.02 -7.39
CA LEU A 51 19.31 -8.40 -6.91
C LEU A 51 20.61 -9.14 -7.22
N PRO A 52 21.15 -9.11 -8.45
CA PRO A 52 22.45 -9.73 -8.74
C PRO A 52 23.59 -9.19 -7.86
N LEU A 53 23.57 -7.88 -7.59
CA LEU A 53 24.56 -7.24 -6.71
C LEU A 53 24.48 -7.80 -5.29
N TYR A 54 23.26 -7.90 -4.74
CA TYR A 54 23.04 -8.39 -3.37
C TYR A 54 23.36 -9.88 -3.21
N TYR A 55 23.01 -10.71 -4.18
CA TYR A 55 23.38 -12.13 -4.18
C TYR A 55 24.90 -12.33 -4.30
N ARG A 56 25.56 -11.59 -5.18
CA ARG A 56 27.02 -11.67 -5.37
C ARG A 56 27.78 -11.31 -4.09
N LEU A 57 27.28 -10.37 -3.32
CA LEU A 57 27.89 -9.90 -2.09
C LEU A 57 27.42 -10.67 -0.84
N ASN A 58 26.53 -11.65 -0.98
CA ASN A 58 25.95 -12.43 0.12
C ASN A 58 25.45 -11.55 1.28
N LEU A 59 24.73 -10.48 0.96
CA LEU A 59 24.30 -9.50 1.95
C LEU A 59 23.16 -10.07 2.82
N THR A 60 23.29 -9.92 4.14
CA THR A 60 22.20 -10.19 5.10
C THR A 60 21.38 -8.92 5.40
N SER A 61 22.00 -7.77 5.26
CA SER A 61 21.38 -6.45 5.26
C SER A 61 21.94 -5.69 4.07
N ILE A 62 21.06 -5.02 3.31
CA ILE A 62 21.49 -4.22 2.16
C ILE A 62 22.44 -3.09 2.57
N TYR A 63 22.36 -2.64 3.83
CA TYR A 63 23.24 -1.58 4.37
C TYR A 63 24.67 -2.06 4.58
N HIS A 64 24.94 -3.37 4.64
CA HIS A 64 26.31 -3.90 4.62
C HIS A 64 27.08 -3.54 3.34
N TYR A 65 26.38 -3.28 2.23
CA TYR A 65 26.98 -2.73 1.03
C TYR A 65 27.65 -1.37 1.30
N LEU A 66 26.95 -0.51 2.06
CA LEU A 66 27.49 0.78 2.46
C LEU A 66 28.72 0.62 3.37
N GLN A 67 28.70 -0.38 4.25
CA GLN A 67 29.84 -0.69 5.12
C GLN A 67 31.08 -1.07 4.32
N GLN A 68 30.93 -1.95 3.33
CA GLN A 68 32.02 -2.42 2.48
C GLN A 68 32.61 -1.30 1.61
N ARG A 69 31.78 -0.36 1.16
CA ARG A 69 32.18 0.71 0.23
C ARG A 69 32.65 1.98 0.95
N PHE A 70 32.00 2.37 2.03
CA PHE A 70 32.15 3.69 2.67
C PHE A 70 32.38 3.61 4.18
N GLY A 71 32.48 2.39 4.74
CA GLY A 71 32.78 2.17 6.15
C GLY A 71 31.57 2.21 7.09
N ASN A 72 31.87 2.06 8.40
CA ASN A 72 30.87 1.89 9.45
C ASN A 72 29.93 3.08 9.62
N TRP A 73 30.41 4.30 9.41
CA TRP A 73 29.58 5.50 9.53
C TRP A 73 28.45 5.50 8.48
N ALA A 74 28.79 5.26 7.22
CA ALA A 74 27.79 5.18 6.14
C ALA A 74 26.77 4.05 6.38
N TYR A 75 27.24 2.90 6.88
CA TYR A 75 26.37 1.78 7.26
C TYR A 75 25.35 2.18 8.33
N LYS A 76 25.83 2.74 9.47
CA LYS A 76 24.96 3.17 10.57
C LYS A 76 24.00 4.28 10.15
N THR A 77 24.47 5.23 9.36
CA THR A 77 23.64 6.32 8.82
C THR A 77 22.52 5.77 7.93
N GLY A 78 22.83 4.86 6.99
CA GLY A 78 21.85 4.23 6.13
C GLY A 78 20.78 3.46 6.92
N ALA A 79 21.19 2.65 7.90
CA ALA A 79 20.28 1.92 8.77
C ALA A 79 19.39 2.87 9.62
N SER A 80 19.95 3.97 10.12
CA SER A 80 19.19 4.97 10.90
C SER A 80 18.14 5.69 10.04
N PHE A 81 18.48 6.08 8.82
CA PHE A 81 17.55 6.67 7.88
C PHE A 81 16.44 5.70 7.48
N PHE A 82 16.76 4.41 7.31
CA PHE A 82 15.73 3.39 7.08
C PHE A 82 14.76 3.31 8.25
N ILE A 83 15.28 3.22 9.50
CA ILE A 83 14.42 3.13 10.69
C ILE A 83 13.51 4.34 10.77
N LEU A 84 14.04 5.55 10.61
CA LEU A 84 13.26 6.79 10.67
C LEU A 84 12.19 6.83 9.56
N SER A 85 12.60 6.65 8.31
CA SER A 85 11.71 6.70 7.14
C SER A 85 10.62 5.63 7.23
N ARG A 86 10.99 4.41 7.64
CA ARG A 86 10.04 3.30 7.73
C ARG A 86 9.05 3.47 8.87
N SER A 87 9.49 3.98 10.03
CA SER A 87 8.59 4.31 11.14
C SER A 87 7.55 5.33 10.71
N VAL A 88 7.97 6.48 10.17
CA VAL A 88 7.05 7.54 9.73
C VAL A 88 6.11 7.03 8.63
N GLY A 89 6.65 6.31 7.63
CA GLY A 89 5.85 5.80 6.51
C GLY A 89 4.83 4.72 6.93
N ALA A 90 5.17 3.86 7.88
CA ALA A 90 4.26 2.84 8.40
C ALA A 90 3.18 3.46 9.29
N THR A 91 3.54 4.40 10.18
CA THR A 91 2.59 5.15 10.99
C THR A 91 1.56 5.89 10.13
N ALA A 92 2.00 6.58 9.06
CA ALA A 92 1.11 7.29 8.17
C ALA A 92 0.09 6.37 7.47
N ARG A 93 0.53 5.18 7.04
CA ARG A 93 -0.36 4.17 6.43
C ARG A 93 -1.35 3.60 7.43
N LEU A 94 -0.87 3.29 8.63
CA LEU A 94 -1.69 2.79 9.72
C LEU A 94 -2.76 3.81 10.10
N TYR A 95 -2.35 5.07 10.28
CA TYR A 95 -3.25 6.18 10.59
C TYR A 95 -4.38 6.31 9.56
N LEU A 96 -4.07 6.28 8.26
CA LEU A 96 -5.09 6.43 7.21
C LEU A 96 -6.17 5.35 7.33
N VAL A 97 -5.79 4.09 7.48
CA VAL A 97 -6.76 2.99 7.55
C VAL A 97 -7.54 3.00 8.86
N ILE A 98 -6.87 3.26 10.00
CA ILE A 98 -7.56 3.38 11.31
C ILE A 98 -8.53 4.56 11.27
N ASN A 99 -8.15 5.68 10.67
CA ASN A 99 -9.00 6.85 10.55
C ASN A 99 -10.27 6.56 9.74
N ILE A 100 -10.16 5.80 8.64
CA ILE A 100 -11.33 5.36 7.86
C ILE A 100 -12.23 4.45 8.71
N LEU A 101 -11.66 3.44 9.37
CA LEU A 101 -12.43 2.56 10.26
C LEU A 101 -13.10 3.34 11.38
N HIS A 102 -12.39 4.34 11.92
CA HIS A 102 -12.91 5.20 12.98
C HIS A 102 -14.09 6.04 12.49
N ILE A 103 -13.90 6.87 11.46
CA ILE A 103 -14.93 7.79 10.97
C ILE A 103 -16.20 7.05 10.51
N PHE A 104 -16.04 5.94 9.78
CA PHE A 104 -17.18 5.28 9.16
C PHE A 104 -17.88 4.25 10.07
N ILE A 105 -17.19 3.73 11.10
CA ILE A 105 -17.70 2.63 11.92
C ILE A 105 -17.66 2.96 13.41
N LEU A 106 -16.47 3.25 13.95
CA LEU A 106 -16.25 3.26 15.40
C LEU A 106 -16.75 4.55 16.09
N GLU A 107 -16.74 5.66 15.37
CA GLU A 107 -17.30 6.93 15.85
C GLU A 107 -18.81 6.82 16.12
N ARG A 108 -19.54 6.07 15.28
CA ARG A 108 -20.97 5.78 15.50
C ARG A 108 -21.23 4.96 16.76
N MET A 109 -20.24 4.18 17.20
CA MET A 109 -20.26 3.41 18.44
C MET A 109 -19.74 4.22 19.64
N HIS A 110 -19.48 5.52 19.48
CA HIS A 110 -18.88 6.41 20.47
C HIS A 110 -17.52 5.92 21.02
N ILE A 111 -16.77 5.18 20.21
CA ILE A 111 -15.43 4.72 20.57
C ILE A 111 -14.42 5.84 20.27
N PRO A 112 -13.65 6.35 21.23
CA PRO A 112 -12.67 7.39 20.96
C PRO A 112 -11.51 6.88 20.10
N PHE A 113 -10.94 7.77 19.26
CA PHE A 113 -9.90 7.43 18.29
C PHE A 113 -8.70 6.69 18.88
N TRP A 114 -8.22 7.11 20.06
CA TRP A 114 -7.08 6.47 20.72
C TRP A 114 -7.34 5.01 21.12
N VAL A 115 -8.59 4.63 21.41
CA VAL A 115 -8.98 3.24 21.67
C VAL A 115 -8.88 2.42 20.39
N SER A 116 -9.33 2.97 19.27
CA SER A 116 -9.20 2.33 17.95
C SER A 116 -7.73 2.04 17.60
N VAL A 117 -6.86 3.02 17.82
CA VAL A 117 -5.41 2.88 17.63
C VAL A 117 -4.85 1.79 18.56
N ALA A 118 -5.17 1.84 19.86
CA ALA A 118 -4.67 0.90 20.85
C ALA A 118 -5.09 -0.55 20.54
N VAL A 119 -6.34 -0.78 20.12
CA VAL A 119 -6.85 -2.10 19.75
C VAL A 119 -6.12 -2.63 18.52
N VAL A 120 -5.96 -1.83 17.47
CA VAL A 120 -5.26 -2.25 16.25
C VAL A 120 -3.78 -2.55 16.53
N LEU A 121 -3.09 -1.69 17.29
CA LEU A 121 -1.68 -1.92 17.67
C LEU A 121 -1.54 -3.18 18.54
N LEU A 122 -2.47 -3.41 19.47
CA LEU A 122 -2.48 -4.63 20.28
C LEU A 122 -2.67 -5.89 19.41
N MET A 123 -3.58 -5.85 18.44
CA MET A 123 -3.78 -6.95 17.51
C MET A 123 -2.50 -7.24 16.70
N ILE A 124 -1.85 -6.19 16.16
CA ILE A 124 -0.58 -6.33 15.43
C ILE A 124 0.49 -6.94 16.35
N LEU A 125 0.61 -6.43 17.57
CA LEU A 125 1.58 -6.93 18.55
C LEU A 125 1.36 -8.42 18.85
N LEU A 126 0.14 -8.82 19.22
CA LEU A 126 -0.19 -10.20 19.56
C LEU A 126 0.09 -11.16 18.39
N TYR A 127 -0.19 -10.72 17.18
CA TYR A 127 0.01 -11.49 15.97
C TYR A 127 1.49 -11.63 15.59
N THR A 128 2.30 -10.56 15.78
CA THR A 128 3.72 -10.55 15.42
C THR A 128 4.64 -11.09 16.53
N PHE A 129 4.15 -11.17 17.77
CA PHE A 129 4.95 -11.47 18.96
C PHE A 129 5.65 -12.82 18.91
N GLU A 130 4.97 -13.87 18.42
CA GLU A 130 5.52 -15.22 18.28
C GLU A 130 5.64 -15.69 16.83
N GLY A 131 5.07 -14.94 15.88
CA GLY A 131 5.06 -15.24 14.47
C GLY A 131 6.43 -14.98 13.84
N GLY A 132 7.25 -16.00 13.68
CA GLY A 132 8.47 -15.86 12.86
C GLY A 132 8.13 -15.49 11.41
N VAL A 133 9.14 -15.10 10.62
CA VAL A 133 9.01 -14.72 9.19
C VAL A 133 8.13 -15.69 8.39
N ARG A 134 8.15 -16.98 8.72
CA ARG A 134 7.35 -18.01 8.06
C ARG A 134 5.85 -17.83 8.30
N THR A 135 5.43 -17.53 9.52
CA THR A 135 4.02 -17.28 9.86
C THR A 135 3.51 -16.05 9.13
N ILE A 136 4.31 -14.97 9.11
CA ILE A 136 3.99 -13.73 8.41
C ILE A 136 3.74 -13.98 6.92
N VAL A 137 4.54 -14.81 6.26
CA VAL A 137 4.34 -15.12 4.83
C VAL A 137 2.99 -15.81 4.56
N TYR A 138 2.56 -16.75 5.42
CA TYR A 138 1.26 -17.42 5.24
C TYR A 138 0.09 -16.46 5.48
N THR A 139 0.16 -15.65 6.50
CA THR A 139 -0.90 -14.70 6.84
C THR A 139 -0.95 -13.56 5.82
N ASP A 140 0.19 -13.03 5.36
CA ASP A 140 0.26 -12.06 4.25
C ASP A 140 -0.42 -12.61 2.98
N THR A 141 -0.24 -13.89 2.70
CA THR A 141 -0.86 -14.52 1.53
C THR A 141 -2.38 -14.56 1.68
N LEU A 142 -2.89 -14.99 2.85
CA LEU A 142 -4.33 -15.01 3.13
C LEU A 142 -4.92 -13.60 3.07
N GLN A 143 -4.30 -12.65 3.74
CA GLN A 143 -4.74 -11.25 3.80
C GLN A 143 -4.76 -10.59 2.43
N THR A 144 -3.70 -10.79 1.62
CA THR A 144 -3.65 -10.30 0.24
C THR A 144 -4.76 -10.91 -0.62
N THR A 145 -5.02 -12.21 -0.44
CA THR A 145 -6.09 -12.90 -1.16
C THR A 145 -7.45 -12.33 -0.79
N LEU A 146 -7.73 -12.13 0.51
CA LEU A 146 -8.98 -11.52 0.97
C LEU A 146 -9.15 -10.09 0.46
N MET A 147 -8.07 -9.29 0.43
CA MET A 147 -8.10 -7.94 -0.12
C MET A 147 -8.47 -7.94 -1.61
N VAL A 148 -7.82 -8.79 -2.42
CA VAL A 148 -8.08 -8.86 -3.87
C VAL A 148 -9.47 -9.46 -4.15
N LEU A 149 -9.90 -10.47 -3.40
CA LEU A 149 -11.25 -11.00 -3.49
C LEU A 149 -12.30 -9.94 -3.15
N GLY A 150 -12.10 -9.17 -2.08
CA GLY A 150 -12.99 -8.08 -1.73
C GLY A 150 -13.09 -7.02 -2.82
N LEU A 151 -11.96 -6.67 -3.44
CA LEU A 151 -11.91 -5.78 -4.60
C LEU A 151 -12.75 -6.33 -5.77
N ILE A 152 -12.57 -7.60 -6.12
CA ILE A 152 -13.31 -8.26 -7.22
C ILE A 152 -14.82 -8.29 -6.90
N ILE A 153 -15.19 -8.63 -5.67
CA ILE A 153 -16.60 -8.67 -5.24
C ILE A 153 -17.24 -7.28 -5.33
N CYS A 154 -16.54 -6.23 -4.90
CA CYS A 154 -17.05 -4.85 -5.02
C CYS A 154 -17.25 -4.44 -6.49
N VAL A 155 -16.29 -4.76 -7.36
CA VAL A 155 -16.42 -4.51 -8.82
C VAL A 155 -17.61 -5.28 -9.40
N ALA A 156 -17.71 -6.58 -9.11
CA ALA A 156 -18.79 -7.42 -9.61
C ALA A 156 -20.16 -6.94 -9.12
N TYR A 157 -20.27 -6.54 -7.85
CA TYR A 157 -21.50 -6.00 -7.29
C TYR A 157 -21.94 -4.72 -8.02
N MET A 158 -21.04 -3.75 -8.21
CA MET A 158 -21.39 -2.50 -8.89
C MET A 158 -21.84 -2.71 -10.33
N LEU A 159 -21.15 -3.60 -11.07
CA LEU A 159 -21.55 -3.95 -12.43
C LEU A 159 -22.93 -4.62 -12.46
N HIS A 160 -23.20 -5.51 -11.52
CA HIS A 160 -24.49 -6.21 -11.41
C HIS A 160 -25.63 -5.23 -11.08
N GLU A 161 -25.42 -4.33 -10.10
CA GLU A 161 -26.44 -3.37 -9.66
C GLU A 161 -26.79 -2.38 -10.77
N MET A 162 -25.79 -1.87 -11.48
CA MET A 162 -26.00 -1.01 -12.65
C MET A 162 -26.50 -1.78 -13.88
N ASN A 163 -26.56 -3.12 -13.82
CA ASN A 163 -26.95 -3.99 -14.93
C ASN A 163 -26.15 -3.73 -16.22
N ILE A 164 -24.84 -3.55 -16.09
CA ILE A 164 -23.93 -3.29 -17.20
C ILE A 164 -22.77 -4.30 -17.25
N SER A 165 -22.30 -4.58 -18.45
CA SER A 165 -21.07 -5.36 -18.66
C SER A 165 -19.82 -4.52 -18.41
N VAL A 166 -18.65 -5.16 -18.23
CA VAL A 166 -17.35 -4.47 -18.11
C VAL A 166 -17.10 -3.57 -19.33
N GLY A 167 -17.46 -4.03 -20.55
CA GLY A 167 -17.28 -3.24 -21.78
C GLY A 167 -18.16 -1.99 -21.78
N GLU A 168 -19.40 -2.10 -21.36
CA GLU A 168 -20.32 -0.96 -21.23
C GLU A 168 -19.85 0.02 -20.15
N ALA A 169 -19.35 -0.50 -19.02
CA ALA A 169 -18.78 0.34 -17.98
C ALA A 169 -17.59 1.18 -18.51
N VAL A 170 -16.68 0.56 -19.27
CA VAL A 170 -15.57 1.29 -19.90
C VAL A 170 -16.07 2.35 -20.89
N ASN A 171 -17.10 2.03 -21.70
CA ASN A 171 -17.72 3.00 -22.62
C ASN A 171 -18.37 4.16 -21.86
N GLN A 172 -19.08 3.89 -20.76
CA GLN A 172 -19.66 4.93 -19.93
C GLN A 172 -18.58 5.78 -19.24
N MET A 173 -17.50 5.14 -18.73
CA MET A 173 -16.35 5.85 -18.21
C MET A 173 -15.70 6.75 -19.28
N GLN A 174 -15.63 6.27 -20.53
CA GLN A 174 -15.11 7.07 -21.64
C GLN A 174 -15.99 8.29 -21.93
N SER A 175 -17.30 8.12 -21.97
CA SER A 175 -18.27 9.20 -22.13
C SER A 175 -18.19 10.23 -20.99
N ALA A 176 -17.92 9.76 -19.76
CA ALA A 176 -17.70 10.58 -18.57
C ALA A 176 -16.26 11.15 -18.47
N GLN A 177 -15.42 10.94 -19.48
CA GLN A 177 -14.01 11.35 -19.52
C GLN A 177 -13.14 10.77 -18.38
N LEU A 178 -13.50 9.60 -17.87
CA LEU A 178 -12.80 8.90 -16.78
C LEU A 178 -11.76 7.88 -17.26
N THR A 179 -11.42 7.83 -18.57
CA THR A 179 -10.50 6.81 -19.13
C THR A 179 -9.13 7.34 -19.53
N ARG A 180 -8.91 8.65 -19.46
CA ARG A 180 -7.64 9.22 -19.90
C ARG A 180 -6.50 8.84 -18.97
N ILE A 181 -5.47 8.19 -19.54
CA ILE A 181 -4.27 7.73 -18.83
C ILE A 181 -3.14 8.75 -18.95
N PHE A 182 -2.81 9.19 -20.17
CA PHE A 182 -1.61 9.97 -20.41
C PHE A 182 -1.89 11.48 -20.42
N ASN A 183 -1.16 12.21 -19.58
CA ASN A 183 -1.09 13.66 -19.63
C ASN A 183 0.13 14.05 -20.47
N THR A 184 -0.12 14.72 -21.58
CA THR A 184 0.91 15.13 -22.55
C THR A 184 1.40 16.57 -22.38
N ASP A 185 0.90 17.33 -21.39
CA ASP A 185 1.35 18.67 -21.08
C ASP A 185 2.67 18.65 -20.28
N PRO A 186 3.81 19.07 -20.85
CA PRO A 186 5.10 19.05 -20.18
C PRO A 186 5.19 19.97 -18.95
N ASN A 187 4.35 21.00 -18.88
CA ASN A 187 4.31 21.95 -17.78
C ASN A 187 3.50 21.42 -16.58
N SER A 188 2.67 20.40 -16.81
CA SER A 188 1.90 19.77 -15.76
C SER A 188 2.79 18.90 -14.87
N GLY A 189 2.51 18.88 -13.55
CA GLY A 189 3.06 17.90 -12.61
C GLY A 189 2.68 16.46 -12.97
N GLY A 190 1.53 16.27 -13.63
CA GLY A 190 1.03 14.97 -14.11
C GLY A 190 1.57 14.52 -15.45
N PHE A 191 2.55 15.21 -16.06
CA PHE A 191 3.15 14.84 -17.34
C PHE A 191 3.66 13.41 -17.36
N PHE A 192 3.30 12.64 -18.38
CA PHE A 192 3.47 11.19 -18.39
C PHE A 192 4.92 10.74 -18.15
N LEU A 193 5.92 11.40 -18.73
CA LEU A 193 7.33 11.04 -18.51
C LEU A 193 7.75 11.28 -17.05
N LYS A 194 7.33 12.39 -16.43
CA LYS A 194 7.62 12.68 -15.03
C LYS A 194 7.02 11.59 -14.12
N GLN A 195 5.79 11.17 -14.41
CA GLN A 195 5.08 10.15 -13.63
C GLN A 195 5.70 8.76 -13.81
N ILE A 196 6.06 8.36 -15.04
CA ILE A 196 6.70 7.07 -15.31
C ILE A 196 8.09 7.01 -14.66
N ILE A 197 8.91 8.04 -14.87
CA ILE A 197 10.26 8.10 -14.28
C ILE A 197 10.17 8.19 -12.76
N GLY A 198 9.26 9.00 -12.23
CA GLY A 198 8.99 9.06 -10.79
C GLY A 198 8.59 7.71 -10.21
N GLY A 199 7.66 7.00 -10.83
CA GLY A 199 7.24 5.65 -10.45
C GLY A 199 8.41 4.64 -10.47
N MET A 200 9.26 4.71 -11.49
CA MET A 200 10.46 3.87 -11.59
C MET A 200 11.40 4.09 -10.38
N PHE A 201 11.71 5.34 -10.06
CA PHE A 201 12.58 5.65 -8.92
C PHE A 201 11.92 5.37 -7.58
N ILE A 202 10.59 5.53 -7.44
CA ILE A 202 9.84 5.10 -6.24
C ILE A 202 10.04 3.62 -6.01
N THR A 203 9.90 2.77 -7.03
CA THR A 203 10.10 1.32 -6.88
C THR A 203 11.56 0.98 -6.57
N ILE A 204 12.53 1.62 -7.21
CA ILE A 204 13.94 1.41 -6.92
C ILE A 204 14.22 1.74 -5.44
N ALA A 205 13.72 2.87 -4.95
CA ALA A 205 13.92 3.29 -3.56
C ALA A 205 13.16 2.42 -2.55
N MET A 206 11.84 2.23 -2.75
CA MET A 206 10.97 1.55 -1.79
C MET A 206 11.00 0.03 -1.87
N THR A 207 11.58 -0.54 -2.92
CA THR A 207 11.74 -1.99 -3.04
C THR A 207 13.21 -2.37 -3.08
N GLY A 208 13.99 -1.72 -3.93
CA GLY A 208 15.38 -2.07 -4.14
C GLY A 208 16.32 -1.66 -3.02
N LEU A 209 16.03 -0.54 -2.35
CA LEU A 209 16.85 0.02 -1.28
C LEU A 209 16.17 -0.06 0.11
N ASP A 210 15.05 -0.77 0.19
CA ASP A 210 14.32 -1.03 1.42
C ASP A 210 14.66 -2.41 1.99
N GLN A 211 15.07 -2.44 3.26
CA GLN A 211 15.51 -3.69 3.92
C GLN A 211 14.39 -4.71 4.06
N GLU A 212 13.15 -4.28 4.33
CA GLU A 212 12.02 -5.20 4.48
C GLU A 212 11.75 -5.96 3.19
N MET A 213 11.67 -5.22 2.07
CA MET A 213 11.39 -5.80 0.76
C MET A 213 12.54 -6.66 0.27
N MET A 214 13.78 -6.18 0.42
CA MET A 214 14.95 -6.93 -0.01
C MET A 214 15.23 -8.16 0.84
N GLN A 215 15.02 -8.13 2.13
CA GLN A 215 15.19 -9.30 3.00
C GLN A 215 14.32 -10.47 2.55
N LYS A 216 13.07 -10.21 2.14
CA LYS A 216 12.18 -11.24 1.59
C LYS A 216 12.72 -11.81 0.26
N ASN A 217 13.25 -10.96 -0.61
CA ASN A 217 13.77 -11.36 -1.92
C ASN A 217 15.11 -12.10 -1.83
N ILE A 218 16.06 -11.62 -1.01
CA ILE A 218 17.36 -12.27 -0.83
C ILE A 218 17.30 -13.55 0.03
N SER A 219 16.18 -13.81 0.71
CA SER A 219 15.94 -15.08 1.41
C SER A 219 15.61 -16.24 0.47
N VAL A 220 15.31 -15.97 -0.79
CA VAL A 220 15.10 -16.98 -1.82
C VAL A 220 16.45 -17.64 -2.15
N LYS A 221 16.47 -18.97 -2.29
CA LYS A 221 17.71 -19.76 -2.41
C LYS A 221 18.59 -19.36 -3.59
N ASN A 222 17.98 -19.08 -4.75
CA ASN A 222 18.68 -18.79 -6.00
C ASN A 222 18.30 -17.42 -6.55
N LEU A 223 19.26 -16.76 -7.18
CA LEU A 223 19.02 -15.47 -7.86
C LEU A 223 17.94 -15.58 -8.95
N ALA A 224 18.00 -16.62 -9.78
CA ALA A 224 17.03 -16.82 -10.88
C ALA A 224 15.59 -16.95 -10.36
N ASP A 225 15.40 -17.68 -9.26
CA ASP A 225 14.08 -17.83 -8.63
C ASP A 225 13.59 -16.51 -8.02
N SER A 226 14.49 -15.75 -7.41
CA SER A 226 14.17 -14.41 -6.87
C SER A 226 13.79 -13.43 -7.98
N GLN A 227 14.54 -13.41 -9.10
CA GLN A 227 14.22 -12.60 -10.27
C GLN A 227 12.86 -12.98 -10.86
N LYS A 228 12.61 -14.29 -11.06
CA LYS A 228 11.34 -14.79 -11.57
C LYS A 228 10.17 -14.40 -10.66
N ASN A 229 10.33 -14.53 -9.35
CA ASN A 229 9.33 -14.11 -8.37
C ASN A 229 9.04 -12.60 -8.47
N MET A 230 10.08 -11.76 -8.56
CA MET A 230 9.93 -10.31 -8.67
C MET A 230 9.25 -9.89 -9.97
N LEU A 231 9.61 -10.51 -11.10
CA LEU A 231 8.98 -10.22 -12.40
C LEU A 231 7.51 -10.67 -12.43
N SER A 232 7.22 -11.89 -11.95
CA SER A 232 5.83 -12.36 -11.83
C SER A 232 5.00 -11.44 -10.96
N PHE A 233 5.58 -11.00 -9.83
CA PHE A 233 4.93 -10.03 -8.95
C PHE A 233 4.67 -8.70 -9.66
N SER A 234 5.63 -8.15 -10.40
CA SER A 234 5.47 -6.87 -11.09
C SER A 234 4.35 -6.90 -12.13
N VAL A 235 4.19 -8.02 -12.85
CA VAL A 235 3.07 -8.22 -13.78
C VAL A 235 1.74 -8.27 -13.04
N ILE A 236 1.64 -9.06 -11.98
CA ILE A 236 0.42 -9.14 -11.15
C ILE A 236 0.06 -7.76 -10.58
N LEU A 237 1.06 -6.99 -10.15
CA LEU A 237 0.86 -5.64 -9.60
C LEU A 237 0.21 -4.71 -10.63
N VAL A 238 0.60 -4.78 -11.91
CA VAL A 238 -0.02 -3.99 -12.98
C VAL A 238 -1.51 -4.33 -13.12
N PHE A 239 -1.85 -5.63 -13.18
CA PHE A 239 -3.25 -6.05 -13.31
C PHE A 239 -4.10 -5.66 -12.09
N VAL A 240 -3.58 -5.82 -10.87
CA VAL A 240 -4.29 -5.44 -9.64
C VAL A 240 -4.51 -3.94 -9.60
N ASN A 241 -3.53 -3.12 -9.99
CA ASN A 241 -3.72 -1.66 -10.06
C ASN A 241 -4.73 -1.24 -11.15
N LEU A 242 -4.76 -1.94 -12.30
CA LEU A 242 -5.82 -1.72 -13.29
C LEU A 242 -7.20 -2.01 -12.71
N LEU A 243 -7.34 -3.07 -11.92
CA LEU A 243 -8.60 -3.41 -11.27
C LEU A 243 -9.02 -2.35 -10.23
N PHE A 244 -8.06 -1.80 -9.47
CA PHE A 244 -8.31 -0.68 -8.57
C PHE A 244 -8.74 0.59 -9.31
N LEU A 245 -8.14 0.88 -10.45
CA LEU A 245 -8.51 2.02 -11.28
C LEU A 245 -9.89 1.84 -11.93
N LEU A 246 -10.20 0.61 -12.37
CA LEU A 246 -11.54 0.26 -12.84
C LEU A 246 -12.57 0.46 -11.73
N LEU A 247 -12.30 -0.06 -10.51
CA LEU A 247 -13.14 0.19 -9.36
C LEU A 247 -13.35 1.69 -9.12
N GLY A 248 -12.29 2.50 -9.17
CA GLY A 248 -12.39 3.95 -9.00
C GLY A 248 -13.36 4.59 -9.99
N GLY A 249 -13.28 4.22 -11.27
CA GLY A 249 -14.23 4.69 -12.28
C GLY A 249 -15.66 4.22 -12.02
N LEU A 250 -15.82 2.95 -11.61
CA LEU A 250 -17.13 2.38 -11.26
C LEU A 250 -17.75 3.05 -10.04
N LEU A 251 -16.96 3.46 -9.04
CA LEU A 251 -17.46 4.21 -7.89
C LEU A 251 -18.14 5.53 -8.32
N TYR A 252 -17.53 6.25 -9.28
CA TYR A 252 -18.14 7.46 -9.83
C TYR A 252 -19.41 7.15 -10.62
N LEU A 253 -19.40 6.14 -11.49
CA LEU A 253 -20.59 5.74 -12.26
C LEU A 253 -21.72 5.27 -11.35
N TYR A 254 -21.41 4.46 -10.34
CA TYR A 254 -22.38 3.96 -9.38
C TYR A 254 -23.01 5.11 -8.58
N ALA A 255 -22.19 6.04 -8.07
CA ALA A 255 -22.70 7.18 -7.35
C ALA A 255 -23.60 8.08 -8.23
N MET A 256 -23.27 8.25 -9.52
CA MET A 256 -24.15 8.95 -10.48
C MET A 256 -25.45 8.18 -10.73
N HIS A 257 -25.39 6.86 -10.85
CA HIS A 257 -26.57 6.00 -11.01
C HIS A 257 -27.52 6.13 -9.83
N GLU A 258 -26.97 6.23 -8.60
CA GLU A 258 -27.73 6.45 -7.37
C GLU A 258 -28.19 7.91 -7.16
N GLY A 259 -28.01 8.77 -8.16
CA GLY A 259 -28.48 10.15 -8.16
C GLY A 259 -27.58 11.15 -7.41
N ALA A 260 -26.33 10.79 -7.10
CA ALA A 260 -25.39 11.74 -6.51
C ALA A 260 -25.05 12.86 -7.50
N ALA A 261 -25.24 14.10 -7.07
CA ALA A 261 -24.82 15.27 -7.83
C ALA A 261 -23.32 15.55 -7.61
N PHE A 262 -22.53 15.40 -8.66
CA PHE A 262 -21.10 15.71 -8.63
C PHE A 262 -20.83 17.18 -8.88
N ALA A 263 -19.90 17.74 -8.11
CA ALA A 263 -19.45 19.12 -8.22
C ALA A 263 -17.94 19.21 -7.91
N VAL A 264 -17.34 20.36 -8.16
CA VAL A 264 -15.97 20.62 -7.70
C VAL A 264 -16.02 21.01 -6.22
N VAL A 265 -15.47 20.14 -5.37
CA VAL A 265 -15.42 20.29 -3.92
C VAL A 265 -13.95 20.47 -3.53
N ASN A 266 -13.61 21.64 -2.94
CA ASN A 266 -12.22 21.96 -2.56
C ASN A 266 -11.18 21.78 -3.70
N GLY A 267 -11.60 22.02 -4.95
CA GLY A 267 -10.74 21.86 -6.15
C GLY A 267 -10.62 20.41 -6.63
N GLU A 268 -11.37 19.49 -6.07
CA GLU A 268 -11.49 18.10 -6.49
C GLU A 268 -12.90 17.77 -6.93
N TRP A 269 -13.04 16.84 -7.86
CA TRP A 269 -14.35 16.35 -8.28
C TRP A 269 -14.89 15.38 -7.25
N GLY A 270 -16.08 15.60 -6.76
CA GLY A 270 -16.72 14.79 -5.73
C GLY A 270 -18.20 15.11 -5.59
N PHE A 271 -18.84 14.57 -4.58
CA PHE A 271 -20.22 14.85 -4.26
C PHE A 271 -20.38 15.20 -2.77
N TYR A 272 -21.51 15.80 -2.41
CA TYR A 272 -21.86 16.06 -1.02
C TYR A 272 -22.76 14.96 -0.49
N GLN A 273 -22.45 14.49 0.72
CA GLN A 273 -23.29 13.55 1.44
C GLN A 273 -23.42 14.03 2.88
N ASN A 274 -24.69 14.21 3.34
CA ASN A 274 -24.97 14.75 4.67
C ASN A 274 -24.23 16.06 4.99
N GLY A 275 -24.03 16.92 3.97
CA GLY A 275 -23.30 18.17 4.12
C GLY A 275 -21.77 18.04 4.12
N LEU A 276 -21.22 16.82 4.03
CA LEU A 276 -19.78 16.56 3.99
C LEU A 276 -19.33 16.28 2.55
N PRO A 277 -18.16 16.80 2.15
CA PRO A 277 -17.59 16.54 0.84
C PRO A 277 -17.02 15.12 0.78
N VAL A 278 -17.41 14.36 -0.24
CA VAL A 278 -16.89 13.01 -0.53
C VAL A 278 -15.97 13.10 -1.72
N THR A 279 -14.66 13.07 -1.46
CA THR A 279 -13.60 13.13 -2.46
C THR A 279 -12.44 12.22 -2.06
N GLY A 280 -11.58 11.85 -3.00
CA GLY A 280 -10.34 11.13 -2.72
C GLY A 280 -10.54 9.86 -1.90
N ASP A 281 -9.83 9.75 -0.79
CA ASP A 281 -9.81 8.55 0.07
C ASP A 281 -11.16 8.24 0.74
N ASN A 282 -12.07 9.21 0.78
CA ASN A 282 -13.41 9.01 1.34
C ASN A 282 -14.40 8.41 0.34
N LEU A 283 -14.09 8.41 -0.98
CA LEU A 283 -15.01 7.95 -2.01
C LEU A 283 -15.40 6.48 -1.83
N PHE A 284 -14.42 5.59 -1.79
CA PHE A 284 -14.69 4.15 -1.68
C PHE A 284 -15.36 3.77 -0.35
N PRO A 285 -14.88 4.23 0.82
CA PRO A 285 -15.57 3.98 2.08
C PRO A 285 -17.01 4.50 2.11
N SER A 286 -17.27 5.69 1.57
CA SER A 286 -18.61 6.28 1.52
C SER A 286 -19.59 5.43 0.71
N VAL A 287 -19.16 4.95 -0.44
CA VAL A 287 -20.00 4.08 -1.28
C VAL A 287 -20.16 2.70 -0.62
N ALA A 288 -19.04 2.05 -0.22
CA ALA A 288 -19.07 0.67 0.26
C ALA A 288 -19.76 0.48 1.63
N LEU A 289 -19.74 1.52 2.50
CA LEU A 289 -20.34 1.45 3.82
C LEU A 289 -21.80 1.93 3.87
N GLY A 290 -22.44 2.04 2.69
CA GLY A 290 -23.87 2.27 2.58
C GLY A 290 -24.33 3.65 3.04
N LEU A 291 -23.43 4.66 3.03
CA LEU A 291 -23.85 6.03 3.29
C LEU A 291 -24.86 6.53 2.23
N MET A 292 -24.92 5.89 1.07
CA MET A 292 -25.92 6.13 0.03
C MET A 292 -27.20 5.29 0.23
N HIS A 293 -27.33 4.53 1.32
CA HIS A 293 -28.47 3.66 1.66
C HIS A 293 -28.83 2.55 0.66
N THR A 294 -28.01 2.34 -0.37
CA THR A 294 -28.29 1.44 -1.49
C THR A 294 -27.48 0.15 -1.45
N VAL A 295 -26.32 0.16 -0.75
CA VAL A 295 -25.42 -0.98 -0.72
C VAL A 295 -25.84 -2.00 0.34
N PRO A 296 -25.99 -3.30 -0.02
CA PRO A 296 -26.33 -4.36 0.93
C PRO A 296 -25.25 -4.49 2.03
N PRO A 297 -25.65 -4.82 3.28
CA PRO A 297 -24.73 -4.98 4.39
C PRO A 297 -23.59 -5.97 4.13
N VAL A 298 -23.83 -6.98 3.28
CA VAL A 298 -22.80 -7.98 2.89
C VAL A 298 -21.61 -7.32 2.20
N ILE A 299 -21.86 -6.37 1.30
CA ILE A 299 -20.80 -5.65 0.59
C ILE A 299 -20.00 -4.75 1.56
N SER A 300 -20.70 -4.11 2.51
CA SER A 300 -20.04 -3.36 3.57
C SER A 300 -19.11 -4.24 4.42
N VAL A 301 -19.56 -5.44 4.78
CA VAL A 301 -18.72 -6.42 5.52
C VAL A 301 -17.54 -6.87 4.67
N VAL A 302 -17.75 -7.17 3.39
CA VAL A 302 -16.64 -7.55 2.46
C VAL A 302 -15.62 -6.42 2.35
N PHE A 303 -16.07 -5.17 2.22
CA PHE A 303 -15.17 -4.01 2.20
C PHE A 303 -14.34 -3.90 3.48
N ILE A 304 -14.98 -4.03 4.66
CA ILE A 304 -14.29 -3.96 5.96
C ILE A 304 -13.24 -5.07 6.09
N ILE A 305 -13.59 -6.31 5.73
CA ILE A 305 -12.65 -7.44 5.76
C ILE A 305 -11.47 -7.18 4.82
N ALA A 306 -11.74 -6.69 3.61
CA ALA A 306 -10.69 -6.37 2.64
C ALA A 306 -9.79 -5.23 3.12
N LEU A 307 -10.37 -4.17 3.70
CA LEU A 307 -9.63 -3.03 4.25
C LEU A 307 -8.73 -3.43 5.42
N ILE A 308 -9.27 -4.20 6.37
CA ILE A 308 -8.50 -4.74 7.50
C ILE A 308 -7.40 -5.68 6.98
N SER A 309 -7.72 -6.55 6.03
CA SER A 309 -6.75 -7.45 5.41
C SER A 309 -5.62 -6.70 4.67
N ALA A 310 -5.90 -5.53 4.14
CA ALA A 310 -4.90 -4.68 3.50
C ALA A 310 -4.01 -3.90 4.51
N LEU A 311 -4.47 -3.74 5.75
CA LEU A 311 -3.74 -3.03 6.81
C LEU A 311 -2.56 -3.84 7.33
N PHE A 312 -2.82 -5.09 7.75
CA PHE A 312 -1.87 -5.90 8.51
C PHE A 312 -0.54 -6.16 7.79
N PRO A 313 -0.48 -6.57 6.50
CA PRO A 313 0.79 -6.88 5.83
C PRO A 313 1.77 -5.73 5.76
N SER A 314 1.27 -4.49 5.77
CA SER A 314 2.12 -3.29 5.74
C SER A 314 2.63 -2.89 7.12
N ALA A 315 1.89 -3.20 8.17
CA ALA A 315 2.24 -2.86 9.55
C ALA A 315 3.14 -3.91 10.20
N ASP A 316 2.81 -5.20 10.07
CA ASP A 316 3.61 -6.29 10.65
C ASP A 316 4.96 -6.45 9.95
N GLY A 317 5.00 -6.31 8.62
CA GLY A 317 6.23 -6.30 7.85
C GLY A 317 7.15 -5.15 8.26
N ALA A 318 6.61 -3.94 8.41
CA ALA A 318 7.38 -2.79 8.87
C ALA A 318 7.92 -3.00 10.29
N LEU A 319 7.07 -3.44 11.23
CA LEU A 319 7.46 -3.66 12.62
C LEU A 319 8.57 -4.71 12.76
N THR A 320 8.46 -5.81 12.02
CA THR A 320 9.48 -6.87 12.03
C THR A 320 10.79 -6.41 11.38
N ALA A 321 10.73 -5.66 10.29
CA ALA A 321 11.91 -5.11 9.64
C ALA A 321 12.62 -4.06 10.50
N LEU A 322 11.88 -3.17 11.15
CA LEU A 322 12.41 -2.19 12.10
C LEU A 322 13.09 -2.87 13.28
N THR A 323 12.44 -3.86 13.88
CA THR A 323 13.00 -4.67 14.97
C THR A 323 14.29 -5.36 14.53
N SER A 324 14.27 -5.99 13.36
CA SER A 324 15.43 -6.71 12.81
C SER A 324 16.60 -5.76 12.52
N SER A 325 16.33 -4.66 11.81
CA SER A 325 17.37 -3.68 11.46
C SER A 325 17.95 -3.02 12.71
N PHE A 326 17.12 -2.63 13.68
CA PHE A 326 17.64 -2.07 14.93
C PHE A 326 18.51 -3.08 15.69
N CYS A 327 18.07 -4.32 15.81
CA CYS A 327 18.83 -5.37 16.49
C CYS A 327 20.15 -5.72 15.76
N ILE A 328 20.10 -5.85 14.44
CA ILE A 328 21.27 -6.28 13.65
C ILE A 328 22.18 -5.09 13.35
N ASP A 329 21.62 -4.02 12.77
CA ASP A 329 22.41 -2.93 12.19
C ASP A 329 22.82 -1.89 13.24
N ILE A 330 21.99 -1.63 14.27
CA ILE A 330 22.29 -0.64 15.31
C ILE A 330 22.96 -1.28 16.52
N LEU A 331 22.33 -2.31 17.13
CA LEU A 331 22.86 -2.97 18.34
C LEU A 331 23.96 -3.99 18.04
N GLY A 332 24.07 -4.47 16.80
CA GLY A 332 25.06 -5.45 16.39
C GLY A 332 24.91 -6.82 17.07
N LEU A 333 23.66 -7.24 17.33
CA LEU A 333 23.38 -8.50 18.05
C LEU A 333 24.02 -9.73 17.41
N LYS A 334 24.21 -9.72 16.10
CA LYS A 334 24.87 -10.83 15.38
C LYS A 334 26.33 -11.01 15.81
N ASN A 335 27.00 -9.93 16.19
CA ASN A 335 28.41 -9.93 16.61
C ASN A 335 28.62 -10.16 18.11
N ARG A 336 27.50 -10.22 18.89
CA ARG A 336 27.52 -10.48 20.33
C ARG A 336 27.51 -11.98 20.59
N ILE A 337 28.64 -12.66 20.32
CA ILE A 337 28.79 -14.12 20.49
C ILE A 337 28.68 -14.52 21.98
N GLU A 338 29.08 -13.63 22.88
CA GLU A 338 29.05 -13.83 24.34
C GLU A 338 27.63 -13.87 24.95
N TRP A 339 26.62 -13.41 24.20
CA TRP A 339 25.26 -13.36 24.70
C TRP A 339 24.53 -14.68 24.44
N ASP A 340 23.95 -15.22 25.52
CA ASP A 340 23.03 -16.37 25.45
C ASP A 340 21.80 -16.06 24.57
N GLU A 341 21.27 -17.07 23.91
CA GLU A 341 20.10 -16.94 23.03
C GLU A 341 18.86 -16.41 23.77
N GLN A 342 18.70 -16.72 25.07
CA GLN A 342 17.63 -16.15 25.90
C GLN A 342 17.78 -14.63 26.06
N LYS A 343 19.01 -14.15 26.27
CA LYS A 343 19.29 -12.70 26.35
C LYS A 343 19.03 -12.01 25.01
N LYS A 344 19.46 -12.58 23.90
CA LYS A 344 19.20 -12.05 22.56
C LYS A 344 17.71 -12.00 22.26
N ARG A 345 16.93 -13.05 22.68
CA ARG A 345 15.48 -13.07 22.55
C ARG A 345 14.81 -11.96 23.36
N ARG A 346 15.20 -11.77 24.62
CA ARG A 346 14.67 -10.67 25.47
C ARG A 346 14.93 -9.30 24.84
N VAL A 347 16.15 -9.04 24.36
CA VAL A 347 16.48 -7.78 23.70
C VAL A 347 15.64 -7.58 22.45
N ARG A 348 15.46 -8.61 21.60
CA ARG A 348 14.58 -8.54 20.44
C ARG A 348 13.14 -8.19 20.81
N LEU A 349 12.59 -8.83 21.85
CA LEU A 349 11.25 -8.56 22.34
C LEU A 349 11.11 -7.13 22.89
N THR A 350 12.09 -6.66 23.66
CA THR A 350 12.09 -5.27 24.16
C THR A 350 12.12 -4.27 23.02
N VAL A 351 12.97 -4.49 22.02
CA VAL A 351 13.03 -3.63 20.82
C VAL A 351 11.70 -3.69 20.06
N HIS A 352 11.12 -4.87 19.90
CA HIS A 352 9.83 -5.05 19.21
C HIS A 352 8.71 -4.25 19.90
N LEU A 353 8.61 -4.37 21.22
CA LEU A 353 7.67 -3.60 22.03
C LEU A 353 7.92 -2.08 21.91
N SER A 354 9.18 -1.66 21.98
CA SER A 354 9.55 -0.24 21.84
C SER A 354 9.18 0.31 20.45
N MET A 355 9.39 -0.47 19.39
CA MET A 355 9.01 -0.09 18.03
C MET A 355 7.49 -0.04 17.86
N THR A 356 6.74 -0.95 18.50
CA THR A 356 5.26 -0.90 18.49
C THR A 356 4.73 0.37 19.17
N LEU A 357 5.36 0.83 20.25
CA LEU A 357 4.99 2.06 20.93
C LEU A 357 5.38 3.33 20.15
N LEU A 358 6.30 3.21 19.22
CA LEU A 358 6.72 4.32 18.35
C LEU A 358 5.73 4.55 17.18
N PHE A 359 4.94 3.52 16.84
CA PHE A 359 3.85 3.60 15.85
C PHE A 359 2.64 4.35 16.43
#